data_6ae95ec3c132a37efd0a111ce3555ada
#
_entry.id   6ae95ec3c132a37efd0a111ce3555ada
#
_cell.length_a   1.000
_cell.length_b   1.000
_cell.length_c   1.000
_cell.angle_alpha   90.00
_cell.angle_beta   90.00
_cell.angle_gamma   90.00
#
_symmetry.space_group_name_H-M   'P 1'
#
loop_
_entity.id
_entity.type
_entity.pdbx_description
1 polymer ?
#
loop_
_entity_poly.entity_id
_entity_poly.type
_entity_poly.pdbx_seq_one_letter_code
_entity_poly.pdbx_strand_id
1 'polypeptide(L)' 'MNEEKLKVFTAKELASVLRIGRDKAYALIRSAGFPSICIGKRYIVTEKALNEWLDQYEHKKYVL' A
#
# COMPACT_ATOMS: atom_id res chain seq x y z
N MET A 1 -20.29 3.50 18.47
CA MET A 1 -19.83 3.23 17.98
C MET A 1 -18.80 3.49 17.60
N ASN A 2 -18.31 3.09 17.55
CA ASN A 2 -17.26 3.31 17.31
C ASN A 2 -16.99 3.51 16.09
N GLU A 3 -16.60 4.21 15.81
CA GLU A 3 -16.38 4.48 14.76
C GLU A 3 -15.15 4.33 14.35
N GLU A 4 -14.64 3.33 14.13
CA GLU A 4 -13.47 3.16 13.64
C GLU A 4 -13.51 3.49 12.27
N LYS A 5 -12.81 4.47 11.75
CA LYS A 5 -12.73 4.81 10.41
C LYS A 5 -11.77 3.92 9.73
N LEU A 6 -12.16 3.35 8.60
CA LEU A 6 -11.27 2.58 7.79
C LEU A 6 -10.31 3.52 7.12
N LYS A 7 -9.03 3.24 7.22
CA LYS A 7 -8.04 4.00 6.50
C LYS A 7 -7.55 3.21 5.32
N VAL A 8 -7.66 3.79 4.15
CA VAL A 8 -7.15 3.18 2.93
C VAL A 8 -6.30 4.20 2.20
N PHE A 9 -5.36 3.73 1.43
CA PHE A 9 -4.47 4.59 0.67
C PHE A 9 -4.55 4.27 -0.81
N THR A 10 -4.58 5.29 -1.62
CA THR A 10 -4.44 5.15 -3.06
C THR A 10 -2.95 5.12 -3.37
N ALA A 11 -2.61 4.87 -4.64
CA ALA A 11 -1.19 4.87 -5.03
C ALA A 11 -0.53 6.21 -4.73
N LYS A 12 -1.26 7.29 -4.99
CA LYS A 12 -0.71 8.62 -4.76
C LYS A 12 -0.42 8.84 -3.28
N GLU A 13 -1.34 8.41 -2.43
CA GLU A 13 -1.16 8.55 -0.99
C GLU A 13 -0.06 7.64 -0.50
N LEU A 14 0.03 6.45 -1.08
CA LEU A 14 1.08 5.51 -0.72
C LEU A 14 2.45 6.09 -1.01
N ALA A 15 2.58 6.81 -2.12
CA ALA A 15 3.85 7.45 -2.45
C ALA A 15 4.27 8.42 -1.35
N SER A 16 3.32 9.18 -0.83
CA SER A 16 3.59 10.13 0.24
C SER A 16 3.95 9.43 1.54
N VAL A 17 3.20 8.40 1.88
CA VAL A 17 3.40 7.69 3.14
C VAL A 17 4.75 7.00 3.16
N LEU A 18 5.12 6.36 2.06
CA LEU A 18 6.37 5.64 1.97
C LEU A 18 7.53 6.51 1.53
N ARG A 19 7.22 7.74 1.13
CA ARG A 19 8.23 8.69 0.66
C ARG A 19 9.01 8.14 -0.53
N ILE A 20 8.29 7.61 -1.49
CA ILE A 20 8.89 7.11 -2.72
C ILE A 20 8.25 7.85 -3.87
N GLY A 21 8.87 7.74 -5.02
CA GLY A 21 8.35 8.39 -6.22
C GLY A 21 7.02 7.80 -6.63
N ARG A 22 6.25 8.59 -7.36
CA ARG A 22 4.93 8.18 -7.80
C ARG A 22 4.99 6.93 -8.66
N ASP A 23 5.95 6.88 -9.58
CA ASP A 23 6.08 5.73 -10.45
C ASP A 23 6.31 4.45 -9.66
N LYS A 24 7.13 4.54 -8.63
CA LYS A 24 7.41 3.38 -7.80
C LYS A 24 6.20 2.97 -6.99
N ALA A 25 5.44 3.94 -6.51
CA ALA A 25 4.23 3.65 -5.76
C ALA A 25 3.19 2.95 -6.63
N TYR A 26 3.04 3.42 -7.87
CA TYR A 26 2.09 2.79 -8.78
C TYR A 26 2.54 1.37 -9.12
N ALA A 27 3.83 1.16 -9.33
CA ALA A 27 4.34 -0.17 -9.61
C ALA A 27 4.13 -1.07 -8.40
N LEU A 28 4.39 -0.55 -7.22
CA LEU A 28 4.27 -1.31 -5.99
C LEU A 28 2.84 -1.77 -5.75
N ILE A 29 1.90 -0.85 -5.86
CA ILE A 29 0.52 -1.15 -5.53
C ILE A 29 -0.09 -2.15 -6.51
N ARG A 30 0.50 -2.27 -7.68
CA ARG A 30 0.05 -3.24 -8.66
C ARG A 30 0.86 -4.53 -8.66
N SER A 31 1.88 -4.61 -7.83
CA SER A 31 2.73 -5.80 -7.84
C SER A 31 2.03 -6.94 -7.14
N ALA A 32 2.35 -8.15 -7.55
CA ALA A 32 1.68 -9.34 -7.05
C ALA A 32 1.93 -9.60 -5.57
N GLY A 33 3.08 -9.16 -5.09
CA GLY A 33 3.41 -9.41 -3.68
C GLY A 33 2.90 -8.38 -2.70
N PHE A 34 2.17 -7.39 -3.19
CA PHE A 34 1.69 -6.32 -2.33
C PHE A 34 0.21 -6.52 -2.02
N PRO A 35 -0.21 -6.32 -0.78
CA PRO A 35 -1.59 -6.61 -0.36
C PRO A 35 -2.58 -5.53 -0.76
N SER A 36 -2.65 -5.23 -2.04
CA SER A 36 -3.59 -4.22 -2.52
C SER A 36 -4.89 -4.88 -2.95
N ILE A 37 -5.92 -4.06 -3.06
CA ILE A 37 -7.22 -4.49 -3.52
C ILE A 37 -7.55 -3.68 -4.76
N CYS A 38 -7.93 -4.35 -5.82
CA CYS A 38 -8.32 -3.66 -7.05
C CYS A 38 -9.83 -3.64 -7.14
N ILE A 39 -10.40 -2.46 -7.12
CA ILE A 39 -11.83 -2.30 -7.24
C ILE A 39 -12.08 -1.52 -8.52
N GLY A 40 -12.60 -2.21 -9.52
CA GLY A 40 -12.73 -1.63 -10.84
C GLY A 40 -11.33 -1.37 -11.37
N LYS A 41 -11.02 -0.12 -11.63
CA LYS A 41 -9.70 0.25 -12.12
C LYS A 41 -8.86 0.91 -11.05
N ARG A 42 -9.34 0.90 -9.82
CA ARG A 42 -8.66 1.59 -8.75
C ARG A 42 -8.01 0.61 -7.79
N TYR A 43 -6.76 0.86 -7.47
CA TYR A 43 -6.04 0.05 -6.50
C TYR A 43 -5.97 0.79 -5.18
N ILE A 44 -6.23 0.10 -4.10
CA ILE A 44 -6.11 0.68 -2.77
C ILE A 44 -5.44 -0.33 -1.86
N VAL A 45 -4.92 0.15 -0.73
CA VAL A 45 -4.36 -0.72 0.28
C VAL A 45 -4.83 -0.20 1.62
N THR A 46 -5.23 -1.09 2.53
CA THR A 46 -5.65 -0.66 3.84
C THR A 46 -4.43 -0.39 4.72
N GLU A 47 -4.60 0.47 5.70
CA GLU A 47 -3.52 0.79 6.61
C GLU A 47 -3.04 -0.47 7.33
N LYS A 48 -3.98 -1.31 7.75
CA LYS A 48 -3.63 -2.53 8.45
C LYS A 48 -2.77 -3.45 7.57
N ALA A 49 -3.21 -3.66 6.35
CA ALA A 49 -2.49 -4.53 5.43
C ALA A 49 -1.10 -3.95 5.12
N LEU A 50 -1.03 -2.63 4.98
CA LEU A 50 0.24 -1.99 4.71
C LEU A 50 1.21 -2.19 5.88
N ASN A 51 0.72 -2.03 7.10
CA ASN A 51 1.56 -2.21 8.27
C ASN A 51 2.08 -3.64 8.37
N GLU A 52 1.22 -4.61 8.10
CA GLU A 52 1.64 -6.00 8.14
C GLU A 52 2.67 -6.30 7.06
N TRP A 53 2.48 -5.72 5.89
CA TRP A 53 3.41 -5.90 4.79
C TRP A 53 4.77 -5.30 5.13
N LEU A 54 4.77 -4.11 5.74
CA LEU A 54 6.00 -3.46 6.14
C LEU A 54 6.74 -4.28 7.19
N ASP A 55 6.00 -4.83 8.14
CA ASP A 55 6.61 -5.67 9.16
C ASP A 55 7.28 -6.90 8.54
N GLN A 56 6.63 -7.45 7.53
CA GLN A 56 7.12 -8.62 6.86
C GLN A 56 8.44 -8.36 6.15
N TYR A 57 8.61 -7.15 5.64
CA TYR A 57 9.80 -6.79 4.89
C TYR A 57 10.81 -5.97 5.67
N GLU A 58 10.61 -5.86 6.96
CA GLU A 58 11.57 -5.16 7.78
C GLU A 58 12.92 -5.84 7.64
N HIS A 59 13.96 -5.07 7.37
CA HIS A 59 15.33 -5.58 7.16
C HIS A 59 15.47 -6.42 5.89
N LYS A 60 14.48 -6.37 5.01
CA LYS A 60 14.55 -7.10 3.75
C LYS A 60 14.42 -6.14 2.60
N LYS A 61 14.81 -6.64 1.44
CA LYS A 61 14.72 -5.84 0.24
C LYS A 61 13.54 -6.31 -0.59
N TYR A 62 12.72 -5.39 -1.03
CA TYR A 62 11.61 -5.71 -1.91
C TYR A 62 11.97 -5.25 -3.31
N VAL A 63 11.95 -6.15 -4.27
CA VAL A 63 12.32 -5.82 -5.63
C VAL A 63 11.08 -5.66 -6.48
N LEU A 64 10.97 -4.54 -7.13
CA LEU A 64 9.86 -4.25 -8.02
C LEU A 64 10.17 -4.68 -9.44
#